data_6524acf1295ed07a386667e9f4792ff9
#
_entry.id   6524acf1295ed07a386667e9f4792ff9
#
_cell.length_a   1.000
_cell.length_b   1.000
_cell.length_c   1.000
_cell.angle_alpha   90.00
_cell.angle_beta   90.00
_cell.angle_gamma   90.00
#
_symmetry.space_group_name_H-M   'P 1'
#
loop_
_entity.id
_entity.type
_entity.pdbx_description
1 polymer ?
#
loop_
_entity_poly.entity_id
_entity_poly.type
_entity_poly.pdbx_seq_one_letter_code
_entity_poly.pdbx_strand_id
1 'polypeptide(L)'
;MEKYMKFPMYEKETKDKKYRDDPYRAVNFRVNEAGRLVCPNGKEFLFLRTEPVKGNLYGRTVELHQCEDCSGCPHRSKCHKSGSDRIIRLNYELTSIHKEVLDNLNSIHGALLRMNRSIQSEGTYGEIKANRGYERFRRRGINKVILEIALISCGFNLHKYHLSKLAKSNPAKAAG
;
A
#
# COMPACT_ATOMS: atom_id res chain seq x y z
N MET A 1 -1.07 4.29 -17.13
CA MET A 1 -1.11 2.91 -16.59
C MET A 1 -1.84 2.96 -15.26
N GLU A 2 -2.95 2.24 -15.11
CA GLU A 2 -3.74 2.21 -13.88
C GLU A 2 -3.00 1.49 -12.74
N LYS A 3 -3.15 1.99 -11.51
CA LYS A 3 -2.41 1.50 -10.34
C LYS A 3 -3.35 0.77 -9.37
N TYR A 4 -3.08 -0.52 -9.12
CA TYR A 4 -3.89 -1.40 -8.24
C TYR A 4 -3.09 -2.01 -7.09
N MET A 5 -1.94 -1.46 -6.75
CA MET A 5 -1.08 -2.00 -5.69
C MET A 5 -1.39 -1.34 -4.35
N LYS A 6 -1.72 -2.15 -3.33
CA LYS A 6 -1.92 -1.66 -1.96
C LYS A 6 -0.64 -0.99 -1.43
N PHE A 7 -0.78 0.13 -0.75
CA PHE A 7 0.28 0.82 -0.01
C PHE A 7 0.16 0.53 1.50
N PRO A 8 1.20 0.78 2.31
CA PRO A 8 1.23 0.36 3.73
C PRO A 8 0.05 0.80 4.58
N MET A 9 -0.52 1.98 4.31
CA MET A 9 -1.64 2.53 5.09
C MET A 9 -3.03 2.23 4.50
N TYR A 10 -3.11 1.45 3.39
CA TYR A 10 -4.36 1.15 2.69
C TYR A 10 -5.46 0.59 3.61
N GLU A 11 -5.13 -0.37 4.48
CA GLU A 11 -6.10 -0.98 5.40
C GLU A 11 -6.66 0.04 6.40
N LYS A 12 -5.84 0.97 6.90
CA LYS A 12 -6.30 2.04 7.79
C LYS A 12 -7.16 3.07 7.07
N GLU A 13 -6.78 3.44 5.84
CA GLU A 13 -7.57 4.37 5.03
C GLU A 13 -8.95 3.81 4.68
N THR A 14 -9.07 2.50 4.48
CA THR A 14 -10.34 1.88 4.09
C THR A 14 -11.21 1.47 5.26
N LYS A 15 -10.63 0.93 6.33
CA LYS A 15 -11.38 0.28 7.42
C LYS A 15 -11.49 1.15 8.68
N ASP A 16 -10.52 2.00 8.95
CA ASP A 16 -10.48 2.82 10.16
C ASP A 16 -11.03 4.23 9.88
N LYS A 17 -12.32 4.42 10.15
CA LYS A 17 -12.99 5.71 9.99
C LYS A 17 -12.33 6.80 10.83
N LYS A 18 -11.94 6.49 12.09
CA LYS A 18 -11.30 7.45 13.00
C LYS A 18 -9.96 7.95 12.45
N TYR A 19 -9.18 7.06 11.86
CA TYR A 19 -7.92 7.41 11.20
C TYR A 19 -8.14 8.24 9.93
N ARG A 20 -9.08 7.82 9.08
CA ARG A 20 -9.37 8.51 7.81
C ARG A 20 -9.87 9.93 8.02
N ASP A 21 -10.82 10.10 8.95
CA ASP A 21 -11.53 11.35 9.17
C ASP A 21 -10.87 12.22 10.28
N ASP A 22 -9.65 11.86 10.74
CA ASP A 22 -8.90 12.63 11.74
C ASP A 22 -8.58 14.04 11.21
N PRO A 23 -9.12 15.10 11.82
CA PRO A 23 -8.93 16.48 11.37
C PRO A 23 -7.50 16.98 11.51
N TYR A 24 -6.66 16.29 12.29
CA TYR A 24 -5.26 16.66 12.49
C TYR A 24 -4.29 16.04 11.51
N ARG A 25 -4.75 15.21 10.57
CA ARG A 25 -3.93 14.69 9.47
C ARG A 25 -3.77 15.75 8.39
N ALA A 26 -2.53 15.96 7.93
CA ALA A 26 -2.22 16.97 6.91
C ALA A 26 -3.00 16.77 5.59
N VAL A 27 -3.31 15.51 5.23
CA VAL A 27 -4.13 15.19 4.03
C VAL A 27 -5.57 15.68 4.14
N ASN A 28 -6.10 15.90 5.35
CA ASN A 28 -7.46 16.38 5.62
C ASN A 28 -7.51 17.91 5.83
N PHE A 29 -6.37 18.60 5.74
CA PHE A 29 -6.36 20.05 5.88
C PHE A 29 -7.00 20.72 4.67
N ARG A 30 -7.69 21.84 4.93
CA ARG A 30 -8.24 22.65 3.86
C ARG A 30 -7.12 23.37 3.11
N VAL A 31 -7.34 23.61 1.84
CA VAL A 31 -6.46 24.44 1.02
C VAL A 31 -7.19 25.78 0.81
N ASN A 32 -6.53 26.91 1.08
CA ASN A 32 -7.07 28.23 0.83
C ASN A 32 -6.92 28.64 -0.64
N GLU A 33 -7.44 29.80 -1.02
CA GLU A 33 -7.37 30.34 -2.39
C GLU A 33 -5.94 30.56 -2.88
N ALA A 34 -4.99 30.79 -1.94
CA ALA A 34 -3.57 30.92 -2.25
C ALA A 34 -2.84 29.57 -2.37
N GLY A 35 -3.55 28.42 -2.30
CA GLY A 35 -2.97 27.06 -2.39
C GLY A 35 -2.25 26.62 -1.12
N ARG A 36 -2.39 27.32 0.00
CA ARG A 36 -1.77 26.96 1.28
C ARG A 36 -2.66 26.07 2.12
N LEU A 37 -2.06 25.16 2.86
CA LEU A 37 -2.76 24.31 3.80
C LEU A 37 -3.15 25.12 5.05
N VAL A 38 -4.37 24.92 5.52
CA VAL A 38 -4.93 25.59 6.71
C VAL A 38 -5.26 24.54 7.76
N CYS A 39 -4.72 24.69 8.97
CA CYS A 39 -4.98 23.78 10.08
C CYS A 39 -6.44 23.93 10.62
N PRO A 40 -6.93 22.99 11.44
CA PRO A 40 -8.27 23.08 12.04
C PRO A 40 -8.51 24.33 12.90
N ASN A 41 -7.44 25.00 13.34
CA ASN A 41 -7.50 26.28 14.08
C ASN A 41 -7.44 27.52 13.16
N GLY A 42 -7.49 27.35 11.83
CA GLY A 42 -7.50 28.47 10.89
C GLY A 42 -6.11 29.08 10.57
N LYS A 43 -5.01 28.51 11.08
CA LYS A 43 -3.66 28.99 10.81
C LYS A 43 -3.10 28.35 9.54
N GLU A 44 -2.33 29.11 8.75
CA GLU A 44 -1.72 28.66 7.51
C GLU A 44 -0.42 27.89 7.76
N PHE A 45 -0.08 27.03 6.81
CA PHE A 45 1.22 26.36 6.72
C PHE A 45 2.04 27.02 5.62
N LEU A 46 3.16 27.61 6.00
CA LEU A 46 4.09 28.25 5.09
C LEU A 46 5.14 27.24 4.60
N PHE A 47 5.47 27.29 3.32
CA PHE A 47 6.55 26.50 2.76
C PHE A 47 7.89 26.87 3.41
N LEU A 48 8.63 25.89 3.91
CA LEU A 48 9.91 26.10 4.55
C LEU A 48 11.06 25.72 3.59
N ARG A 49 11.07 24.48 3.11
CA ARG A 49 12.09 23.94 2.20
C ARG A 49 11.70 22.57 1.67
N THR A 50 12.43 22.13 0.63
CA THR A 50 12.35 20.76 0.12
C THR A 50 13.54 19.96 0.63
N GLU A 51 13.30 18.73 1.10
CA GLU A 51 14.33 17.81 1.58
C GLU A 51 14.28 16.47 0.85
N PRO A 52 15.44 15.85 0.55
CA PRO A 52 15.47 14.49 0.06
C PRO A 52 15.09 13.52 1.19
N VAL A 53 14.38 12.45 0.85
CA VAL A 53 14.02 11.40 1.81
C VAL A 53 15.22 10.50 2.04
N LYS A 54 15.73 10.47 3.28
CA LYS A 54 16.88 9.63 3.68
C LYS A 54 16.61 8.16 3.37
N GLY A 55 17.61 7.48 2.82
CA GLY A 55 17.52 6.04 2.48
C GLY A 55 16.65 5.73 1.25
N ASN A 56 16.20 6.73 0.50
CA ASN A 56 15.48 6.53 -0.74
C ASN A 56 16.44 6.51 -1.93
N LEU A 57 16.50 5.39 -2.65
CA LEU A 57 17.37 5.21 -3.83
C LEU A 57 16.80 5.85 -5.11
N TYR A 58 15.56 6.33 -5.09
CA TYR A 58 14.83 6.83 -6.27
C TYR A 58 14.71 8.36 -6.30
N GLY A 59 15.50 9.07 -5.49
CA GLY A 59 15.53 10.54 -5.49
C GLY A 59 14.23 11.21 -4.97
N ARG A 60 13.41 10.51 -4.18
CA ARG A 60 12.17 11.07 -3.64
C ARG A 60 12.46 12.25 -2.72
N THR A 61 11.74 13.35 -2.93
CA THR A 61 11.78 14.56 -2.09
C THR A 61 10.45 14.74 -1.34
N VAL A 62 10.50 15.52 -0.27
CA VAL A 62 9.33 15.98 0.49
C VAL A 62 9.44 17.47 0.73
N GLU A 63 8.32 18.14 0.69
CA GLU A 63 8.21 19.54 1.08
C GLU A 63 7.89 19.64 2.56
N LEU A 64 8.60 20.52 3.27
CA LEU A 64 8.34 20.86 4.65
C LEU A 64 7.53 22.15 4.69
N HIS A 65 6.43 22.11 5.41
CA HIS A 65 5.59 23.27 5.66
C HIS A 65 5.46 23.46 7.17
N GLN A 66 5.64 24.67 7.66
CA GLN A 66 5.54 25.05 9.06
C GLN A 66 4.30 25.87 9.31
N CYS A 67 3.57 25.56 10.37
CA CYS A 67 2.46 26.39 10.84
C CYS A 67 2.97 27.75 11.28
N GLU A 68 2.25 28.81 10.96
CA GLU A 68 2.62 30.19 11.30
C GLU A 68 2.81 30.38 12.81
N ASP A 69 1.86 29.88 13.60
CA ASP A 69 1.88 30.03 15.05
C ASP A 69 1.02 28.95 15.70
N CYS A 70 1.62 28.17 16.58
CA CYS A 70 0.96 27.17 17.40
C CYS A 70 0.91 27.55 18.90
N SER A 71 1.34 28.78 19.28
CA SER A 71 1.27 29.25 20.64
C SER A 71 -0.19 29.43 21.06
N GLY A 72 -0.55 29.00 22.26
CA GLY A 72 -1.93 29.12 22.77
C GLY A 72 -2.99 28.32 21.98
N CYS A 73 -2.62 27.46 21.03
CA CYS A 73 -3.57 26.70 20.24
C CYS A 73 -4.34 25.68 21.08
N PRO A 74 -5.70 25.73 21.13
CA PRO A 74 -6.51 24.81 21.92
C PRO A 74 -6.43 23.37 21.45
N HIS A 75 -6.01 23.14 20.19
CA HIS A 75 -5.86 21.82 19.59
C HIS A 75 -4.46 21.24 19.74
N ARG A 76 -3.52 21.94 20.38
CA ARG A 76 -2.11 21.56 20.44
C ARG A 76 -1.87 20.15 20.96
N SER A 77 -2.51 19.78 22.07
CA SER A 77 -2.36 18.46 22.70
C SER A 77 -2.77 17.28 21.82
N LYS A 78 -3.76 17.50 20.92
CA LYS A 78 -4.26 16.49 19.97
C LYS A 78 -3.54 16.55 18.62
N CYS A 79 -3.03 17.73 18.25
CA CYS A 79 -2.44 17.99 16.95
C CYS A 79 -0.99 17.53 16.87
N HIS A 80 -0.13 17.93 17.82
CA HIS A 80 1.27 17.54 17.91
C HIS A 80 1.82 17.75 19.31
N LYS A 81 2.87 16.97 19.66
CA LYS A 81 3.46 16.97 21.01
C LYS A 81 4.71 17.86 21.14
N SER A 82 5.19 18.45 20.03
CA SER A 82 6.40 19.28 20.03
C SER A 82 6.15 20.62 20.76
N GLY A 83 7.18 21.15 21.40
CA GLY A 83 7.16 22.50 21.98
C GLY A 83 7.22 23.64 20.97
N SER A 84 7.65 23.38 19.73
CA SER A 84 7.74 24.30 18.60
C SER A 84 6.48 24.29 17.73
N ASP A 85 6.43 25.17 16.73
CA ASP A 85 5.37 25.14 15.72
C ASP A 85 5.39 23.84 14.93
N ARG A 86 4.19 23.39 14.52
CA ARG A 86 4.05 22.14 13.81
C ARG A 86 4.67 22.21 12.42
N ILE A 87 5.54 21.24 12.11
CA ILE A 87 6.07 21.04 10.77
C ILE A 87 5.43 19.77 10.18
N ILE A 88 4.90 19.87 8.97
CA ILE A 88 4.37 18.75 8.18
C ILE A 88 5.28 18.48 6.99
N ARG A 89 5.34 17.20 6.62
CA ARG A 89 6.09 16.72 5.47
C ARG A 89 5.12 16.23 4.41
N LEU A 90 5.16 16.83 3.24
CA LEU A 90 4.25 16.55 2.14
C LEU A 90 5.00 16.05 0.92
N ASN A 91 4.40 15.09 0.25
CA ASN A 91 4.76 14.72 -1.11
C ASN A 91 3.45 14.65 -1.89
N TYR A 92 3.15 15.69 -2.63
CA TYR A 92 1.89 15.83 -3.38
C TYR A 92 1.72 14.74 -4.43
N GLU A 93 2.79 14.37 -5.13
CA GLU A 93 2.78 13.29 -6.11
C GLU A 93 2.40 11.96 -5.47
N LEU A 94 3.05 11.59 -4.37
CA LEU A 94 2.74 10.36 -3.64
C LEU A 94 1.32 10.38 -3.09
N THR A 95 0.85 11.52 -2.59
CA THR A 95 -0.51 11.68 -2.08
C THR A 95 -1.54 11.51 -3.19
N SER A 96 -1.31 12.07 -4.37
CA SER A 96 -2.20 11.90 -5.52
C SER A 96 -2.23 10.45 -6.02
N ILE A 97 -1.06 9.78 -6.06
CA ILE A 97 -0.96 8.36 -6.39
C ILE A 97 -1.73 7.50 -5.38
N HIS A 98 -1.61 7.77 -4.07
CA HIS A 98 -2.36 7.03 -3.06
C HIS A 98 -3.88 7.19 -3.23
N LYS A 99 -4.35 8.39 -3.57
CA LYS A 99 -5.76 8.67 -3.84
C LYS A 99 -6.24 7.89 -5.07
N GLU A 100 -5.51 7.97 -6.18
CA GLU A 100 -5.79 7.19 -7.39
C GLU A 100 -5.87 5.67 -7.10
N VAL A 101 -4.91 5.16 -6.32
CA VAL A 101 -4.90 3.74 -5.93
C VAL A 101 -6.11 3.37 -5.06
N LEU A 102 -6.52 4.24 -4.13
CA LEU A 102 -7.74 4.02 -3.32
C LEU A 102 -8.98 3.94 -4.20
N ASP A 103 -9.14 4.88 -5.13
CA ASP A 103 -10.28 4.93 -6.04
C ASP A 103 -10.31 3.69 -6.96
N ASN A 104 -9.16 3.33 -7.54
CA ASN A 104 -9.02 2.15 -8.40
C ASN A 104 -9.33 0.86 -7.64
N LEU A 105 -8.75 0.66 -6.45
CA LEU A 105 -8.98 -0.53 -5.66
C LEU A 105 -10.41 -0.63 -5.10
N ASN A 106 -11.10 0.48 -4.89
CA ASN A 106 -12.49 0.50 -4.44
C ASN A 106 -13.49 0.39 -5.59
N SER A 107 -13.05 0.48 -6.84
CA SER A 107 -13.88 0.22 -8.02
C SER A 107 -14.30 -1.26 -8.10
N ILE A 108 -15.32 -1.55 -8.90
CA ILE A 108 -15.77 -2.93 -9.17
C ILE A 108 -14.62 -3.77 -9.73
N HIS A 109 -13.85 -3.22 -10.67
CA HIS A 109 -12.68 -3.91 -11.25
C HIS A 109 -11.60 -4.18 -10.19
N GLY A 110 -11.27 -3.21 -9.35
CA GLY A 110 -10.32 -3.38 -8.25
C GLY A 110 -10.77 -4.42 -7.21
N ALA A 111 -12.08 -4.49 -6.93
CA ALA A 111 -12.63 -5.50 -6.04
C ALA A 111 -12.48 -6.91 -6.64
N LEU A 112 -12.75 -7.09 -7.93
CA LEU A 112 -12.56 -8.35 -8.66
C LEU A 112 -11.08 -8.77 -8.68
N LEU A 113 -10.16 -7.86 -8.94
CA LEU A 113 -8.72 -8.15 -8.91
C LEU A 113 -8.26 -8.63 -7.52
N ARG A 114 -8.74 -7.99 -6.44
CA ARG A 114 -8.42 -8.41 -5.06
C ARG A 114 -8.98 -9.81 -4.75
N MET A 115 -10.21 -10.08 -5.14
CA MET A 115 -10.86 -11.38 -4.97
C MET A 115 -10.11 -12.47 -5.74
N ASN A 116 -9.80 -12.24 -7.01
CA ASN A 116 -9.06 -13.19 -7.84
C ASN A 116 -7.66 -13.49 -7.28
N ARG A 117 -6.95 -12.48 -6.76
CA ARG A 117 -5.66 -12.66 -6.11
C ARG A 117 -5.77 -13.56 -4.87
N SER A 118 -6.79 -13.38 -4.04
CA SER A 118 -7.04 -14.20 -2.85
C SER A 118 -7.29 -15.64 -3.25
N ILE A 119 -8.22 -15.88 -4.18
CA ILE A 119 -8.57 -17.22 -4.68
C ILE A 119 -7.33 -17.92 -5.26
N GLN A 120 -6.52 -17.24 -6.07
CA GLN A 120 -5.32 -17.81 -6.67
C GLN A 120 -4.25 -18.16 -5.63
N SER A 121 -4.05 -17.32 -4.62
CA SER A 121 -3.11 -17.60 -3.52
C SER A 121 -3.54 -18.81 -2.71
N GLU A 122 -4.79 -18.82 -2.25
CA GLU A 122 -5.34 -19.91 -1.44
C GLU A 122 -5.38 -21.23 -2.22
N GLY A 123 -5.79 -21.21 -3.48
CA GLY A 123 -5.77 -22.37 -4.36
C GLY A 123 -4.37 -22.94 -4.57
N THR A 124 -3.36 -22.08 -4.75
CA THR A 124 -1.97 -22.51 -4.91
C THR A 124 -1.43 -23.15 -3.62
N TYR A 125 -1.69 -22.54 -2.46
CA TYR A 125 -1.29 -23.11 -1.16
C TYR A 125 -2.04 -24.40 -0.86
N GLY A 126 -3.32 -24.48 -1.16
CA GLY A 126 -4.14 -25.68 -1.01
C GLY A 126 -3.60 -26.83 -1.86
N GLU A 127 -3.29 -26.56 -3.12
CA GLU A 127 -2.70 -27.55 -4.03
C GLU A 127 -1.35 -28.09 -3.52
N ILE A 128 -0.45 -27.21 -3.08
CA ILE A 128 0.87 -27.60 -2.58
C ILE A 128 0.75 -28.38 -1.26
N LYS A 129 -0.09 -27.93 -0.34
CA LYS A 129 -0.25 -28.56 0.98
C LYS A 129 -1.08 -29.83 0.91
N ALA A 130 -2.32 -29.73 0.42
CA ALA A 130 -3.27 -30.84 0.48
C ALA A 130 -3.02 -31.89 -0.60
N ASN A 131 -2.88 -31.45 -1.87
CA ASN A 131 -2.81 -32.39 -2.99
C ASN A 131 -1.41 -32.96 -3.21
N ARG A 132 -0.36 -32.27 -2.74
CA ARG A 132 1.04 -32.72 -2.87
C ARG A 132 1.70 -33.07 -1.55
N GLY A 133 0.96 -33.05 -0.46
CA GLY A 133 1.46 -33.48 0.85
C GLY A 133 2.62 -32.66 1.40
N TYR A 134 2.78 -31.40 0.96
CA TYR A 134 3.87 -30.56 1.40
C TYR A 134 3.43 -29.72 2.61
N GLU A 135 3.39 -30.35 3.79
CA GLU A 135 2.83 -29.74 5.00
C GLU A 135 3.82 -28.87 5.77
N ARG A 136 5.12 -29.13 5.65
CA ARG A 136 6.17 -28.41 6.39
C ARG A 136 7.50 -28.40 5.64
N PHE A 137 8.35 -27.41 5.92
CA PHE A 137 9.72 -27.35 5.42
C PHE A 137 10.55 -28.50 5.99
N ARG A 138 11.32 -29.16 5.13
CA ARG A 138 12.21 -30.26 5.50
C ARG A 138 13.62 -29.79 5.86
N ARG A 139 13.98 -28.54 5.48
CA ARG A 139 15.28 -27.95 5.71
C ARG A 139 15.23 -26.88 6.79
N ARG A 140 16.39 -26.65 7.46
CA ARG A 140 16.55 -25.60 8.49
C ARG A 140 17.52 -24.53 8.00
N GLY A 141 17.26 -23.28 8.42
CA GLY A 141 18.04 -22.11 8.04
C GLY A 141 17.51 -21.43 6.79
N ILE A 142 17.57 -20.10 6.77
CA ILE A 142 16.90 -19.27 5.77
C ILE A 142 17.29 -19.60 4.33
N ASN A 143 18.57 -19.76 4.05
CA ASN A 143 19.06 -20.04 2.69
C ASN A 143 18.58 -21.40 2.16
N LYS A 144 18.53 -22.41 3.02
CA LYS A 144 18.08 -23.75 2.63
C LYS A 144 16.56 -23.79 2.43
N VAL A 145 15.80 -23.03 3.26
CA VAL A 145 14.35 -22.88 3.10
C VAL A 145 14.01 -22.11 1.82
N ILE A 146 14.73 -21.04 1.50
CA ILE A 146 14.57 -20.31 0.24
C ILE A 146 14.79 -21.24 -0.97
N LEU A 147 15.84 -22.03 -0.96
CA LEU A 147 16.10 -23.02 -2.03
C LEU A 147 14.96 -24.04 -2.15
N GLU A 148 14.47 -24.54 -1.03
CA GLU A 148 13.36 -25.50 -0.97
C GLU A 148 12.08 -24.89 -1.57
N ILE A 149 11.72 -23.65 -1.21
CA ILE A 149 10.58 -22.91 -1.78
C ILE A 149 10.77 -22.71 -3.29
N ALA A 150 11.96 -22.34 -3.74
CA ALA A 150 12.26 -22.14 -5.15
C ALA A 150 12.05 -23.41 -5.97
N LEU A 151 12.53 -24.56 -5.47
CA LEU A 151 12.35 -25.86 -6.13
C LEU A 151 10.87 -26.27 -6.21
N ILE A 152 10.10 -26.09 -5.13
CA ILE A 152 8.66 -26.37 -5.12
C ILE A 152 7.93 -25.49 -6.11
N SER A 153 8.23 -24.19 -6.13
CA SER A 153 7.62 -23.22 -7.05
C SER A 153 7.93 -23.54 -8.50
N CYS A 154 9.17 -23.96 -8.78
CA CYS A 154 9.61 -24.38 -10.10
C CYS A 154 8.85 -25.63 -10.56
N GLY A 155 8.78 -26.66 -9.73
CA GLY A 155 8.03 -27.89 -10.01
C GLY A 155 6.53 -27.63 -10.23
N PHE A 156 5.93 -26.76 -9.41
CA PHE A 156 4.53 -26.36 -9.54
C PHE A 156 4.27 -25.62 -10.85
N ASN A 157 5.14 -24.69 -11.24
CA ASN A 157 5.00 -23.94 -12.48
C ASN A 157 5.21 -24.83 -13.72
N LEU A 158 6.15 -25.75 -13.68
CA LEU A 158 6.35 -26.74 -14.75
C LEU A 158 5.12 -27.64 -14.93
N HIS A 159 4.51 -28.07 -13.83
CA HIS A 159 3.28 -28.86 -13.90
C HIS A 159 2.12 -28.06 -14.49
N LYS A 160 1.90 -26.82 -14.06
CA LYS A 160 0.89 -25.93 -14.66
C LYS A 160 1.12 -25.69 -16.15
N TYR A 161 2.37 -25.47 -16.53
CA TYR A 161 2.75 -25.30 -17.93
C TYR A 161 2.43 -26.55 -18.75
N HIS A 162 2.76 -27.72 -18.22
CA HIS A 162 2.45 -29.01 -18.87
C HIS A 162 0.94 -29.20 -19.07
N LEU A 163 0.15 -28.97 -18.02
CA LEU A 163 -1.32 -29.03 -18.11
C LEU A 163 -1.89 -28.06 -19.13
N SER A 164 -1.37 -26.82 -19.15
CA SER A 164 -1.77 -25.81 -20.15
C SER A 164 -1.46 -26.25 -21.59
N LYS A 165 -0.31 -26.90 -21.81
CA LYS A 165 0.04 -27.47 -23.11
C LYS A 165 -0.89 -28.60 -23.52
N LEU A 166 -1.19 -29.53 -22.61
CA LEU A 166 -2.13 -30.63 -22.86
C LEU A 166 -3.56 -30.13 -23.18
N ALA A 167 -4.03 -29.12 -22.46
CA ALA A 167 -5.35 -28.52 -22.71
C ALA A 167 -5.42 -27.88 -24.10
N LYS A 168 -4.33 -27.25 -24.56
CA LYS A 168 -4.27 -26.66 -25.90
C LYS A 168 -4.17 -27.71 -27.01
N SER A 169 -3.53 -28.84 -26.75
CA SER A 169 -3.40 -29.93 -27.73
C SER A 169 -4.64 -30.81 -27.83
N ASN A 170 -5.50 -30.86 -26.79
CA ASN A 170 -6.74 -31.66 -26.75
C ASN A 170 -7.91 -30.85 -26.20
N PRO A 171 -8.48 -29.92 -26.99
CA PRO A 171 -9.58 -29.05 -26.52
C PRO A 171 -10.84 -29.80 -26.11
N ALA A 172 -11.07 -31.02 -26.61
CA ALA A 172 -12.25 -31.84 -26.28
C ALA A 172 -12.23 -32.45 -24.85
N LYS A 173 -11.07 -32.50 -24.15
CA LYS A 173 -10.95 -33.03 -22.79
C LYS A 173 -10.94 -31.94 -21.68
N ALA A 174 -10.99 -30.67 -22.04
CA ALA A 174 -10.94 -29.55 -21.09
C ALA A 174 -12.33 -29.08 -20.62
N ALA A 175 -13.41 -29.68 -21.11
CA ALA A 175 -14.80 -29.29 -20.83
C ALA A 175 -15.57 -30.33 -19.96
N GLY A 176 -14.86 -31.22 -19.25
CA GLY A 176 -15.47 -32.20 -18.34
C GLY A 176 -15.03 -32.02 -16.90
#